data_fca8cd2b10c46fee0b607379723a42fa
#
_entry.id   fca8cd2b10c46fee0b607379723a42fa
#
_cell.length_a   1.000
_cell.length_b   1.000
_cell.length_c   1.000
_cell.angle_alpha   90.00
_cell.angle_beta   90.00
_cell.angle_gamma   90.00
#
_symmetry.space_group_name_H-M   'P 1'
#
loop_
_entity.id
_entity.type
_entity.pdbx_description
1 polymer ?
#
loop_
_entity_poly.entity_id
_entity_poly.type
_entity_poly.pdbx_seq_one_letter_code
_entity_poly.pdbx_strand_id
1 'polypeptide(L)'
;MTAYRVEKDSMGPVQVPADALYAAQTQRAVDNFPVSGIRFSRSFIRALGLIKLAAAQVNQQLGHLDKGLTDAIVQASQEVADGRWDHDFPIDIFQTGSGTSTNMNANEVIANRAIELLGGTVGAKYPVHPNDHVNRGQSSNDTFPTAMHIAVALELHERLYGAVTGLRDVLAAKAAAFDDVVKVGRTHLQDATPITLGQEIGGWVAQLDAALDGVRRSQDGVLELAIGGTAVGTGLNAHPAFGQRVAARITEATGLSFRQAPNLFAALAAQDGVVALSGALRTLAGVLMKIANDVRWLASGPRNGIGELIIPENEPGSSIMPGKVNPTQCEALTMVATRVFGNDVTVGFAGSQGNFELNVYKPVVAHAVLESIRLLADACRSFTVHCAAGIEPNRERIAEHLAANLMLVTALNPHIGYDAAAAIAKRAHREGSTLREAALASGAVSGEDFDAWVVPEEMTRPSP
;
A
#
# COMPACT_ATOMS: atom_id res chain seq x y z
N MET A 1 39.43 -10.91 -9.33
CA MET A 1 39.63 -9.64 -8.65
C MET A 1 38.81 -8.60 -9.41
N THR A 2 37.97 -7.83 -8.72
CA THR A 2 37.21 -6.74 -9.34
C THR A 2 38.20 -5.71 -9.86
N ALA A 3 38.14 -5.35 -11.14
CA ALA A 3 38.95 -4.28 -11.71
C ALA A 3 38.35 -2.92 -11.23
N TYR A 4 39.21 -1.95 -11.00
CA TYR A 4 38.81 -0.60 -10.58
C TYR A 4 39.33 0.43 -11.59
N ARG A 5 38.57 1.52 -11.77
CA ARG A 5 39.00 2.75 -12.41
C ARG A 5 39.13 3.85 -11.38
N VAL A 6 40.01 4.80 -11.59
CA VAL A 6 40.17 5.96 -10.73
C VAL A 6 39.33 7.12 -11.27
N GLU A 7 38.38 7.60 -10.50
CA GLU A 7 37.64 8.82 -10.79
C GLU A 7 37.97 9.92 -9.79
N LYS A 8 37.57 11.14 -10.09
CA LYS A 8 37.88 12.30 -9.24
C LYS A 8 36.63 13.19 -9.05
N ASP A 9 36.42 13.64 -7.84
CA ASP A 9 35.49 14.71 -7.50
C ASP A 9 36.20 15.87 -6.77
N SER A 10 35.41 16.78 -6.17
CA SER A 10 35.97 17.93 -5.42
C SER A 10 36.79 17.53 -4.19
N MET A 11 36.64 16.32 -3.68
CA MET A 11 37.36 15.81 -2.50
C MET A 11 38.60 14.99 -2.88
N GLY A 12 38.86 14.78 -4.17
CA GLY A 12 40.01 14.02 -4.64
C GLY A 12 39.67 12.70 -5.35
N PRO A 13 40.69 11.83 -5.60
CA PRO A 13 40.51 10.57 -6.30
C PRO A 13 39.78 9.54 -5.45
N VAL A 14 39.02 8.67 -6.12
CA VAL A 14 38.34 7.51 -5.53
C VAL A 14 38.37 6.34 -6.53
N GLN A 15 38.46 5.12 -6.03
CA GLN A 15 38.39 3.90 -6.85
C GLN A 15 36.94 3.47 -7.02
N VAL A 16 36.49 3.33 -8.26
CA VAL A 16 35.14 2.89 -8.63
C VAL A 16 35.26 1.58 -9.39
N PRO A 17 34.41 0.57 -9.20
CA PRO A 17 34.41 -0.65 -10.00
C PRO A 17 34.42 -0.31 -11.49
N ALA A 18 35.28 -0.98 -12.25
CA ALA A 18 35.52 -0.62 -13.65
C ALA A 18 34.30 -0.83 -14.56
N ASP A 19 33.43 -1.75 -14.20
CA ASP A 19 32.18 -2.10 -14.88
C ASP A 19 30.95 -1.27 -14.45
N ALA A 20 31.05 -0.51 -13.35
CA ALA A 20 29.93 0.31 -12.88
C ALA A 20 29.76 1.57 -13.73
N LEU A 21 28.51 1.97 -14.01
CA LEU A 21 28.21 3.26 -14.62
C LEU A 21 28.15 4.41 -13.62
N TYR A 22 27.96 4.13 -12.33
CA TYR A 22 28.07 5.18 -11.33
C TYR A 22 29.54 5.67 -11.18
N ALA A 23 29.72 6.82 -10.50
CA ALA A 23 31.00 7.49 -10.43
C ALA A 23 31.44 7.79 -8.99
N ALA A 24 32.35 8.78 -8.83
CA ALA A 24 33.01 9.10 -7.59
C ALA A 24 32.06 9.44 -6.43
N GLN A 25 31.02 10.25 -6.65
CA GLN A 25 30.13 10.66 -5.56
C GLN A 25 29.28 9.49 -5.06
N THR A 26 28.82 8.62 -5.96
CA THR A 26 28.11 7.39 -5.60
C THR A 26 29.01 6.46 -4.80
N GLN A 27 30.25 6.22 -5.23
CA GLN A 27 31.17 5.36 -4.48
C GLN A 27 31.41 5.87 -3.07
N ARG A 28 31.63 7.20 -2.92
CA ARG A 28 31.76 7.77 -1.57
C ARG A 28 30.53 7.58 -0.71
N ALA A 29 29.34 7.66 -1.29
CA ALA A 29 28.09 7.42 -0.55
C ALA A 29 27.97 5.94 -0.13
N VAL A 30 28.36 4.99 -0.98
CA VAL A 30 28.42 3.57 -0.64
C VAL A 30 29.36 3.31 0.52
N ASP A 31 30.54 3.92 0.47
CA ASP A 31 31.57 3.76 1.52
C ASP A 31 31.16 4.44 2.84
N ASN A 32 30.41 5.57 2.74
CA ASN A 32 30.02 6.36 3.90
C ASN A 32 28.77 5.85 4.63
N PHE A 33 27.87 5.12 3.95
CA PHE A 33 26.58 4.68 4.48
C PHE A 33 26.35 3.16 4.42
N PRO A 34 27.25 2.32 4.99
CA PRO A 34 27.00 0.87 5.07
C PRO A 34 26.08 0.58 6.29
N VAL A 35 24.80 0.98 6.22
CA VAL A 35 23.89 0.98 7.38
C VAL A 35 22.95 -0.22 7.39
N SER A 36 22.11 -0.38 6.37
CA SER A 36 21.07 -1.42 6.38
C SER A 36 21.19 -2.43 5.24
N GLY A 37 21.86 -2.09 4.16
CA GLY A 37 21.87 -2.85 2.91
C GLY A 37 20.58 -2.73 2.09
N ILE A 38 19.58 -1.99 2.57
CA ILE A 38 18.32 -1.75 1.85
C ILE A 38 18.54 -0.70 0.77
N ARG A 39 18.08 -0.98 -0.44
CA ARG A 39 18.17 -0.08 -1.60
C ARG A 39 16.80 0.40 -2.03
N PHE A 40 16.75 1.48 -2.82
CA PHE A 40 15.49 1.94 -3.38
C PHE A 40 14.89 0.93 -4.36
N SER A 41 13.55 0.90 -4.39
CA SER A 41 12.79 0.02 -5.28
C SER A 41 12.93 0.44 -6.75
N ARG A 42 12.65 -0.50 -7.63
CA ARG A 42 12.58 -0.28 -9.09
C ARG A 42 11.72 0.93 -9.47
N SER A 43 10.57 1.12 -8.80
CA SER A 43 9.66 2.24 -9.08
C SER A 43 10.29 3.61 -8.77
N PHE A 44 11.12 3.69 -7.72
CA PHE A 44 11.84 4.93 -7.39
C PHE A 44 12.94 5.24 -8.42
N ILE A 45 13.71 4.24 -8.85
CA ILE A 45 14.72 4.38 -9.89
C ILE A 45 14.07 4.78 -11.22
N ARG A 46 12.93 4.16 -11.57
CA ARG A 46 12.12 4.53 -12.74
C ARG A 46 11.73 6.01 -12.71
N ALA A 47 11.26 6.50 -11.58
CA ALA A 47 10.87 7.89 -11.41
C ALA A 47 12.04 8.86 -11.62
N LEU A 48 13.23 8.52 -11.11
CA LEU A 48 14.44 9.30 -11.39
C LEU A 48 14.75 9.35 -12.90
N GLY A 49 14.72 8.21 -13.59
CA GLY A 49 14.90 8.15 -15.05
C GLY A 49 13.92 9.05 -15.80
N LEU A 50 12.61 8.99 -15.44
CA LEU A 50 11.57 9.83 -16.05
C LEU A 50 11.82 11.34 -15.83
N ILE A 51 12.26 11.74 -14.63
CA ILE A 51 12.61 13.14 -14.33
C ILE A 51 13.78 13.60 -15.21
N LYS A 52 14.86 12.81 -15.27
CA LYS A 52 16.05 13.21 -16.04
C LYS A 52 15.77 13.27 -17.54
N LEU A 53 14.96 12.35 -18.05
CA LEU A 53 14.45 12.38 -19.43
C LEU A 53 13.67 13.67 -19.71
N ALA A 54 12.66 13.95 -18.90
CA ALA A 54 11.81 15.14 -19.03
C ALA A 54 12.62 16.43 -18.90
N ALA A 55 13.54 16.50 -17.91
CA ALA A 55 14.40 17.65 -17.70
C ALA A 55 15.32 17.93 -18.89
N ALA A 56 15.94 16.91 -19.49
CA ALA A 56 16.78 17.06 -20.67
C ALA A 56 16.00 17.61 -21.87
N GLN A 57 14.81 17.06 -22.14
CA GLN A 57 13.94 17.54 -23.22
C GLN A 57 13.51 19.00 -23.01
N VAL A 58 13.12 19.36 -21.78
CA VAL A 58 12.71 20.72 -21.43
C VAL A 58 13.90 21.68 -21.52
N ASN A 59 15.08 21.33 -21.04
CA ASN A 59 16.27 22.16 -21.18
C ASN A 59 16.67 22.40 -22.64
N GLN A 60 16.51 21.41 -23.53
CA GLN A 60 16.69 21.60 -24.97
C GLN A 60 15.69 22.63 -25.52
N GLN A 61 14.40 22.47 -25.22
CA GLN A 61 13.35 23.37 -25.67
C GLN A 61 13.55 24.82 -25.17
N LEU A 62 14.19 24.97 -24.04
CA LEU A 62 14.52 26.27 -23.45
C LEU A 62 15.89 26.84 -23.94
N GLY A 63 16.58 26.12 -24.83
CA GLY A 63 17.86 26.54 -25.37
C GLY A 63 19.07 26.38 -24.40
N HIS A 64 18.91 25.57 -23.35
CA HIS A 64 19.94 25.34 -22.34
C HIS A 64 20.78 24.07 -22.54
N LEU A 65 20.37 23.24 -23.49
CA LEU A 65 21.07 21.99 -23.84
C LEU A 65 21.01 21.79 -25.35
N ASP A 66 22.10 21.42 -25.98
CA ASP A 66 22.13 21.12 -27.41
C ASP A 66 21.46 19.77 -27.74
N LYS A 67 21.07 19.60 -29.01
CA LYS A 67 20.34 18.42 -29.45
C LYS A 67 21.13 17.10 -29.27
N GLY A 68 22.42 17.10 -29.58
CA GLY A 68 23.23 15.86 -29.54
C GLY A 68 23.40 15.34 -28.12
N LEU A 69 23.67 16.24 -27.16
CA LEU A 69 23.73 15.86 -25.75
C LEU A 69 22.36 15.45 -25.22
N THR A 70 21.30 16.18 -25.62
CA THR A 70 19.93 15.85 -25.22
C THR A 70 19.54 14.44 -25.64
N ASP A 71 19.76 14.08 -26.90
CA ASP A 71 19.37 12.78 -27.45
C ASP A 71 20.06 11.64 -26.66
N ALA A 72 21.35 11.78 -26.34
CA ALA A 72 22.09 10.80 -25.57
C ALA A 72 21.61 10.70 -24.10
N ILE A 73 21.34 11.85 -23.45
CA ILE A 73 20.83 11.88 -22.08
C ILE A 73 19.41 11.28 -22.02
N VAL A 74 18.55 11.59 -22.98
CA VAL A 74 17.19 11.05 -23.07
C VAL A 74 17.23 9.53 -23.22
N GLN A 75 18.08 9.01 -24.12
CA GLN A 75 18.22 7.56 -24.29
C GLN A 75 18.75 6.90 -23.02
N ALA A 76 19.81 7.42 -22.41
CA ALA A 76 20.36 6.87 -21.15
C ALA A 76 19.33 6.92 -20.01
N SER A 77 18.57 8.02 -19.89
CA SER A 77 17.51 8.16 -18.89
C SER A 77 16.36 7.17 -19.11
N GLN A 78 15.99 6.91 -20.38
CA GLN A 78 15.00 5.89 -20.71
C GLN A 78 15.48 4.49 -20.32
N GLU A 79 16.75 4.15 -20.59
CA GLU A 79 17.35 2.87 -20.19
C GLU A 79 17.30 2.70 -18.65
N VAL A 80 17.53 3.75 -17.86
CA VAL A 80 17.35 3.75 -16.40
C VAL A 80 15.87 3.55 -16.04
N ALA A 81 14.98 4.28 -16.70
CA ALA A 81 13.53 4.13 -16.48
C ALA A 81 13.03 2.72 -16.81
N ASP A 82 13.63 2.04 -17.78
CA ASP A 82 13.33 0.66 -18.18
C ASP A 82 13.95 -0.42 -17.28
N GLY A 83 14.85 -0.05 -16.35
CA GLY A 83 15.45 -0.95 -15.39
C GLY A 83 16.74 -1.65 -15.87
N ARG A 84 17.33 -1.22 -16.96
CA ARG A 84 18.55 -1.87 -17.50
C ARG A 84 19.76 -1.71 -16.57
N TRP A 85 19.76 -0.68 -15.72
CA TRP A 85 20.89 -0.27 -14.89
C TRP A 85 20.58 -0.29 -13.39
N ASP A 86 19.58 -1.06 -12.93
CA ASP A 86 19.20 -1.11 -11.51
C ASP A 86 20.34 -1.53 -10.58
N HIS A 87 21.28 -2.35 -11.07
CA HIS A 87 22.46 -2.78 -10.32
C HIS A 87 23.45 -1.64 -10.05
N ASP A 88 23.38 -0.55 -10.81
CA ASP A 88 24.20 0.65 -10.63
C ASP A 88 23.60 1.65 -9.62
N PHE A 89 22.57 1.25 -8.86
CA PHE A 89 21.98 2.03 -7.78
C PHE A 89 22.24 1.36 -6.42
N PRO A 90 23.51 1.33 -5.93
CA PRO A 90 23.91 0.56 -4.76
C PRO A 90 23.69 1.26 -3.43
N ILE A 91 23.21 2.52 -3.40
CA ILE A 91 23.18 3.35 -2.21
C ILE A 91 22.10 2.89 -1.24
N ASP A 92 22.45 2.84 0.06
CA ASP A 92 21.54 2.55 1.16
C ASP A 92 20.45 3.64 1.29
N ILE A 93 19.26 3.26 1.75
CA ILE A 93 18.20 4.24 2.04
C ILE A 93 18.56 5.18 3.21
N PHE A 94 19.36 4.72 4.17
CA PHE A 94 19.91 5.56 5.24
C PHE A 94 21.16 6.27 4.72
N GLN A 95 20.95 7.42 4.12
CA GLN A 95 21.92 8.26 3.44
C GLN A 95 21.73 9.72 3.81
N THR A 96 22.31 10.65 3.05
CA THR A 96 22.00 12.07 3.23
C THR A 96 20.50 12.33 3.12
N GLY A 97 19.91 12.99 4.11
CA GLY A 97 18.47 13.08 4.28
C GLY A 97 17.72 13.88 3.19
N SER A 98 18.44 14.69 2.42
CA SER A 98 17.93 15.34 1.20
C SER A 98 17.77 14.37 0.01
N GLY A 99 18.42 13.19 0.06
CA GLY A 99 18.52 12.25 -1.03
C GLY A 99 19.57 12.62 -2.10
N THR A 100 20.49 13.52 -1.78
CA THR A 100 21.54 13.95 -2.73
C THR A 100 22.38 12.78 -3.22
N SER A 101 22.71 11.82 -2.37
CA SER A 101 23.47 10.64 -2.77
C SER A 101 22.79 9.88 -3.92
N THR A 102 21.49 9.61 -3.80
CA THR A 102 20.72 8.91 -4.84
C THR A 102 20.48 9.78 -6.08
N ASN A 103 20.24 11.09 -5.95
CA ASN A 103 20.14 11.98 -7.11
C ASN A 103 21.45 12.02 -7.90
N MET A 104 22.60 12.11 -7.20
CA MET A 104 23.90 12.09 -7.85
C MET A 104 24.21 10.73 -8.49
N ASN A 105 23.80 9.63 -7.86
CA ASN A 105 23.88 8.30 -8.45
C ASN A 105 23.16 8.26 -9.82
N ALA A 106 21.93 8.73 -9.90
CA ALA A 106 21.21 8.82 -11.17
C ALA A 106 21.93 9.71 -12.20
N ASN A 107 22.42 10.88 -11.76
CA ASN A 107 23.15 11.80 -12.62
C ASN A 107 24.43 11.16 -13.19
N GLU A 108 25.18 10.43 -12.35
CA GLU A 108 26.42 9.78 -12.74
C GLU A 108 26.19 8.61 -13.70
N VAL A 109 25.23 7.74 -13.40
CA VAL A 109 24.85 6.60 -14.27
C VAL A 109 24.40 7.10 -15.63
N ILE A 110 23.50 8.09 -15.67
CA ILE A 110 22.97 8.64 -16.92
C ILE A 110 24.08 9.36 -17.71
N ALA A 111 24.94 10.16 -17.04
CA ALA A 111 26.03 10.84 -17.70
C ALA A 111 27.02 9.85 -18.34
N ASN A 112 27.46 8.85 -17.59
CA ASN A 112 28.41 7.85 -18.09
C ASN A 112 27.81 7.01 -19.24
N ARG A 113 26.52 6.63 -19.13
CA ARG A 113 25.85 5.92 -20.22
C ARG A 113 25.71 6.81 -21.47
N ALA A 114 25.37 8.09 -21.30
CA ALA A 114 25.31 9.03 -22.43
C ALA A 114 26.69 9.25 -23.06
N ILE A 115 27.76 9.27 -22.28
CA ILE A 115 29.16 9.33 -22.79
C ILE A 115 29.45 8.10 -23.65
N GLU A 116 29.10 6.87 -23.22
CA GLU A 116 29.28 5.65 -24.04
C GLU A 116 28.50 5.72 -25.35
N LEU A 117 27.24 6.19 -25.31
CA LEU A 117 26.39 6.35 -26.50
C LEU A 117 26.98 7.34 -27.50
N LEU A 118 27.77 8.30 -27.03
CA LEU A 118 28.51 9.27 -27.89
C LEU A 118 29.92 8.80 -28.25
N GLY A 119 30.31 7.56 -27.90
CA GLY A 119 31.63 6.99 -28.24
C GLY A 119 32.77 7.50 -27.33
N GLY A 120 32.45 8.09 -26.18
CA GLY A 120 33.41 8.58 -25.19
C GLY A 120 33.81 7.50 -24.18
N THR A 121 34.65 7.89 -23.21
CA THR A 121 35.16 7.03 -22.15
C THR A 121 34.40 7.27 -20.85
N VAL A 122 33.87 6.24 -20.22
CA VAL A 122 33.20 6.28 -18.91
C VAL A 122 34.13 6.93 -17.87
N GLY A 123 33.59 7.84 -17.07
CA GLY A 123 34.33 8.59 -16.05
C GLY A 123 35.00 9.88 -16.54
N ALA A 124 35.05 10.12 -17.86
CA ALA A 124 35.67 11.31 -18.40
C ALA A 124 34.95 12.63 -18.13
N LYS A 125 33.66 12.56 -17.77
CA LYS A 125 32.76 13.73 -17.60
C LYS A 125 32.67 14.63 -18.83
N TYR A 126 33.01 14.10 -20.00
CA TYR A 126 32.96 14.73 -21.29
C TYR A 126 32.56 13.70 -22.36
N PRO A 127 31.69 14.01 -23.30
CA PRO A 127 31.02 15.30 -23.55
C PRO A 127 29.83 15.59 -22.62
N VAL A 128 29.40 14.65 -21.77
CA VAL A 128 28.29 14.82 -20.84
C VAL A 128 28.80 14.94 -19.40
N HIS A 129 28.40 16.01 -18.70
CA HIS A 129 28.74 16.20 -17.29
C HIS A 129 27.50 15.94 -16.39
N PRO A 130 27.62 15.17 -15.29
CA PRO A 130 26.47 14.82 -14.45
C PRO A 130 25.77 16.04 -13.83
N ASN A 131 26.51 17.08 -13.40
CA ASN A 131 25.91 18.29 -12.80
C ASN A 131 25.47 19.31 -13.85
N ASP A 132 26.33 19.59 -14.86
CA ASP A 132 26.10 20.71 -15.78
C ASP A 132 25.07 20.40 -16.86
N HIS A 133 24.90 19.10 -17.22
CA HIS A 133 24.00 18.65 -18.26
C HIS A 133 22.82 17.84 -17.69
N VAL A 134 23.07 16.71 -17.01
CA VAL A 134 21.99 15.82 -16.51
C VAL A 134 21.19 16.47 -15.40
N ASN A 135 21.85 17.19 -14.48
CA ASN A 135 21.19 17.87 -13.35
C ASN A 135 20.85 19.35 -13.63
N ARG A 136 20.95 19.81 -14.86
CA ARG A 136 20.76 21.23 -15.19
C ARG A 136 19.37 21.73 -14.80
N GLY A 137 19.33 22.88 -14.10
CA GLY A 137 18.08 23.47 -13.60
C GLY A 137 17.42 22.73 -12.44
N GLN A 138 18.15 21.82 -11.81
CA GLN A 138 17.66 20.96 -10.72
C GLN A 138 18.55 21.06 -9.47
N SER A 139 17.98 20.65 -8.35
CA SER A 139 18.70 20.32 -7.12
C SER A 139 18.23 18.94 -6.65
N SER A 140 19.04 18.26 -5.83
CA SER A 140 18.57 17.05 -5.14
C SER A 140 17.35 17.35 -4.26
N ASN A 141 17.25 18.59 -3.76
CA ASN A 141 16.21 19.01 -2.85
C ASN A 141 14.81 19.01 -3.49
N ASP A 142 14.71 19.36 -4.78
CA ASP A 142 13.45 19.29 -5.54
C ASP A 142 13.29 17.99 -6.33
N THR A 143 14.38 17.40 -6.84
CA THR A 143 14.34 16.16 -7.65
C THR A 143 13.95 14.95 -6.82
N PHE A 144 14.48 14.79 -5.61
CA PHE A 144 14.22 13.60 -4.80
C PHE A 144 12.74 13.51 -4.35
N PRO A 145 12.10 14.56 -3.78
CA PRO A 145 10.67 14.50 -3.47
C PRO A 145 9.81 14.37 -4.73
N THR A 146 10.22 14.94 -5.87
CA THR A 146 9.55 14.72 -7.15
C THR A 146 9.58 13.24 -7.54
N ALA A 147 10.74 12.56 -7.42
CA ALA A 147 10.84 11.12 -7.67
C ALA A 147 9.98 10.28 -6.72
N MET A 148 9.93 10.64 -5.44
CA MET A 148 9.08 10.00 -4.45
C MET A 148 7.60 10.10 -4.84
N HIS A 149 7.12 11.28 -5.18
CA HIS A 149 5.74 11.52 -5.59
C HIS A 149 5.37 10.74 -6.86
N ILE A 150 6.22 10.76 -7.88
CA ILE A 150 6.01 10.00 -9.12
C ILE A 150 5.96 8.49 -8.85
N ALA A 151 6.93 7.97 -8.10
CA ALA A 151 6.99 6.55 -7.78
C ALA A 151 5.77 6.08 -7.00
N VAL A 152 5.34 6.87 -6.01
CA VAL A 152 4.15 6.59 -5.20
C VAL A 152 2.89 6.58 -6.07
N ALA A 153 2.69 7.60 -6.91
CA ALA A 153 1.52 7.67 -7.79
C ALA A 153 1.47 6.48 -8.78
N LEU A 154 2.61 6.11 -9.37
CA LEU A 154 2.71 4.94 -10.26
C LEU A 154 2.36 3.64 -9.54
N GLU A 155 2.93 3.38 -8.37
CA GLU A 155 2.64 2.17 -7.58
C GLU A 155 1.16 2.08 -7.15
N LEU A 156 0.52 3.21 -6.83
CA LEU A 156 -0.91 3.24 -6.55
C LEU A 156 -1.73 2.77 -7.75
N HIS A 157 -1.45 3.34 -8.93
CA HIS A 157 -2.20 3.07 -10.16
C HIS A 157 -1.89 1.70 -10.77
N GLU A 158 -0.62 1.33 -10.85
CA GLU A 158 -0.20 0.11 -11.53
C GLU A 158 -0.38 -1.14 -10.65
N ARG A 159 -0.40 -0.99 -9.32
CA ARG A 159 -0.42 -2.14 -8.40
C ARG A 159 -1.58 -2.13 -7.42
N LEU A 160 -1.76 -1.07 -6.63
CA LEU A 160 -2.65 -1.12 -5.47
C LEU A 160 -4.13 -1.12 -5.87
N TYR A 161 -4.53 -0.18 -6.73
CA TYR A 161 -5.95 -0.02 -7.06
C TYR A 161 -6.55 -1.29 -7.66
N GLY A 162 -5.87 -1.91 -8.62
CA GLY A 162 -6.32 -3.17 -9.22
C GLY A 162 -6.36 -4.34 -8.23
N ALA A 163 -5.38 -4.41 -7.31
CA ALA A 163 -5.30 -5.49 -6.33
C ALA A 163 -6.44 -5.42 -5.29
N VAL A 164 -6.71 -4.22 -4.76
CA VAL A 164 -7.78 -4.02 -3.77
C VAL A 164 -9.16 -4.17 -4.41
N THR A 165 -9.34 -3.62 -5.62
CA THR A 165 -10.59 -3.78 -6.38
C THR A 165 -10.86 -5.25 -6.69
N GLY A 166 -9.85 -6.03 -7.08
CA GLY A 166 -10.00 -7.46 -7.34
C GLY A 166 -10.44 -8.25 -6.10
N LEU A 167 -9.87 -7.95 -4.93
CA LEU A 167 -10.31 -8.55 -3.66
C LEU A 167 -11.75 -8.18 -3.34
N ARG A 168 -12.07 -6.89 -3.46
CA ARG A 168 -13.42 -6.37 -3.20
C ARG A 168 -14.47 -7.02 -4.12
N ASP A 169 -14.17 -7.19 -5.41
CA ASP A 169 -15.09 -7.78 -6.37
C ASP A 169 -15.37 -9.26 -6.08
N VAL A 170 -14.32 -10.02 -5.70
CA VAL A 170 -14.50 -11.42 -5.28
C VAL A 170 -15.36 -11.51 -4.03
N LEU A 171 -15.12 -10.66 -3.02
CA LEU A 171 -15.94 -10.65 -1.81
C LEU A 171 -17.38 -10.17 -2.10
N ALA A 172 -17.59 -9.22 -3.01
CA ALA A 172 -18.92 -8.80 -3.43
C ALA A 172 -19.71 -9.93 -4.10
N ALA A 173 -19.05 -10.73 -4.95
CA ALA A 173 -19.67 -11.92 -5.54
C ALA A 173 -20.05 -12.97 -4.48
N LYS A 174 -19.19 -13.19 -3.46
CA LYS A 174 -19.49 -14.08 -2.33
C LYS A 174 -20.63 -13.53 -1.47
N ALA A 175 -20.68 -12.22 -1.22
CA ALA A 175 -21.80 -11.59 -0.50
C ALA A 175 -23.13 -11.85 -1.19
N ALA A 176 -23.19 -11.68 -2.51
CA ALA A 176 -24.38 -11.97 -3.29
C ALA A 176 -24.75 -13.47 -3.30
N ALA A 177 -23.75 -14.35 -3.40
CA ALA A 177 -23.97 -15.80 -3.43
C ALA A 177 -24.45 -16.38 -2.09
N PHE A 178 -24.18 -15.72 -0.97
CA PHE A 178 -24.48 -16.21 0.38
C PHE A 178 -25.54 -15.34 1.10
N ASP A 179 -26.33 -14.59 0.36
CA ASP A 179 -27.38 -13.72 0.92
C ASP A 179 -28.55 -14.54 1.52
N ASP A 180 -28.72 -15.79 1.09
CA ASP A 180 -29.66 -16.74 1.64
C ASP A 180 -29.20 -17.47 2.91
N VAL A 181 -27.93 -17.34 3.30
CA VAL A 181 -27.33 -18.10 4.40
C VAL A 181 -27.52 -17.34 5.71
N VAL A 182 -28.61 -17.63 6.42
CA VAL A 182 -28.88 -17.05 7.74
C VAL A 182 -27.99 -17.69 8.80
N LYS A 183 -27.31 -16.87 9.60
CA LYS A 183 -26.36 -17.29 10.62
C LYS A 183 -26.49 -16.46 11.90
N VAL A 184 -25.83 -16.89 12.96
CA VAL A 184 -25.70 -16.13 14.20
C VAL A 184 -24.84 -14.90 13.95
N GLY A 185 -25.37 -13.70 14.21
CA GLY A 185 -24.57 -12.50 14.35
C GLY A 185 -23.78 -12.52 15.66
N ARG A 186 -22.62 -11.85 15.71
CA ARG A 186 -21.79 -11.77 16.93
C ARG A 186 -21.37 -10.35 17.22
N THR A 187 -21.59 -9.92 18.45
CA THR A 187 -21.04 -8.67 19.00
C THR A 187 -20.29 -9.01 20.30
N HIS A 188 -19.14 -8.38 20.55
CA HIS A 188 -18.27 -8.73 21.68
C HIS A 188 -17.81 -10.20 21.68
N LEU A 189 -17.79 -10.87 20.55
CA LEU A 189 -17.62 -12.34 20.39
C LEU A 189 -18.72 -13.16 21.10
N GLN A 190 -19.83 -12.56 21.46
CA GLN A 190 -21.01 -13.21 22.02
C GLN A 190 -22.12 -13.35 20.96
N ASP A 191 -22.97 -14.36 21.12
CA ASP A 191 -24.11 -14.59 20.25
C ASP A 191 -25.05 -13.38 20.25
N ALA A 192 -25.47 -12.99 19.06
CA ALA A 192 -26.41 -11.88 18.84
C ALA A 192 -27.58 -12.31 17.94
N THR A 193 -28.41 -11.38 17.52
CA THR A 193 -29.51 -11.63 16.59
C THR A 193 -28.98 -12.11 15.22
N PRO A 194 -29.81 -12.83 14.45
CA PRO A 194 -29.43 -13.33 13.13
C PRO A 194 -29.04 -12.24 12.15
N ILE A 195 -28.12 -12.59 11.27
CA ILE A 195 -27.75 -11.88 10.04
C ILE A 195 -27.63 -12.89 8.91
N THR A 196 -27.50 -12.44 7.65
CA THR A 196 -27.04 -13.33 6.59
C THR A 196 -25.52 -13.28 6.46
N LEU A 197 -24.89 -14.36 5.98
CA LEU A 197 -23.48 -14.37 5.65
C LEU A 197 -23.17 -13.35 4.54
N GLY A 198 -24.11 -13.16 3.60
CA GLY A 198 -24.02 -12.12 2.58
C GLY A 198 -23.94 -10.72 3.18
N GLN A 199 -24.73 -10.41 4.20
CA GLN A 199 -24.66 -9.12 4.93
C GLN A 199 -23.31 -8.93 5.64
N GLU A 200 -22.76 -9.97 6.28
CA GLU A 200 -21.47 -9.92 6.95
C GLU A 200 -20.34 -9.62 5.95
N ILE A 201 -20.28 -10.36 4.83
CA ILE A 201 -19.29 -10.13 3.77
C ILE A 201 -19.53 -8.78 3.07
N GLY A 202 -20.79 -8.39 2.87
CA GLY A 202 -21.17 -7.07 2.35
C GLY A 202 -20.63 -5.90 3.19
N GLY A 203 -20.56 -6.08 4.52
CA GLY A 203 -19.89 -5.15 5.42
C GLY A 203 -18.40 -5.00 5.14
N TRP A 204 -17.70 -6.10 4.84
CA TRP A 204 -16.28 -6.06 4.45
C TRP A 204 -16.08 -5.34 3.10
N VAL A 205 -16.96 -5.58 2.13
CA VAL A 205 -16.95 -4.90 0.82
C VAL A 205 -17.09 -3.39 1.00
N ALA A 206 -18.06 -2.95 1.78
CA ALA A 206 -18.28 -1.52 2.04
C ALA A 206 -17.08 -0.84 2.72
N GLN A 207 -16.40 -1.56 3.63
CA GLN A 207 -15.18 -1.06 4.27
C GLN A 207 -14.02 -0.93 3.29
N LEU A 208 -13.85 -1.88 2.36
CA LEU A 208 -12.84 -1.81 1.30
C LEU A 208 -13.11 -0.64 0.35
N ASP A 209 -14.37 -0.44 -0.06
CA ASP A 209 -14.76 0.69 -0.92
C ASP A 209 -14.42 2.03 -0.25
N ALA A 210 -14.82 2.21 1.01
CA ALA A 210 -14.55 3.43 1.75
C ALA A 210 -13.04 3.70 1.96
N ALA A 211 -12.26 2.66 2.25
CA ALA A 211 -10.82 2.77 2.43
C ALA A 211 -10.12 3.10 1.10
N LEU A 212 -10.50 2.45 0.00
CA LEU A 212 -9.96 2.71 -1.33
C LEU A 212 -10.26 4.14 -1.80
N ASP A 213 -11.46 4.65 -1.54
CA ASP A 213 -11.82 6.04 -1.80
C ASP A 213 -11.01 7.02 -0.95
N GLY A 214 -10.70 6.65 0.30
CA GLY A 214 -9.78 7.41 1.15
C GLY A 214 -8.38 7.54 0.52
N VAL A 215 -7.84 6.44 0.01
CA VAL A 215 -6.54 6.43 -0.70
C VAL A 215 -6.60 7.29 -1.97
N ARG A 216 -7.65 7.17 -2.78
CA ARG A 216 -7.84 7.98 -4.00
C ARG A 216 -7.89 9.48 -3.71
N ARG A 217 -8.65 9.89 -2.68
CA ARG A 217 -8.71 11.31 -2.28
C ARG A 217 -7.38 11.84 -1.79
N SER A 218 -6.59 11.03 -1.08
CA SER A 218 -5.28 11.43 -0.58
C SER A 218 -4.21 11.51 -1.67
N GLN A 219 -4.45 10.93 -2.84
CA GLN A 219 -3.50 10.96 -3.96
C GLN A 219 -3.27 12.36 -4.53
N ASP A 220 -4.23 13.29 -4.42
CA ASP A 220 -4.11 14.61 -5.06
C ASP A 220 -2.87 15.37 -4.62
N GLY A 221 -2.54 15.34 -3.32
CA GLY A 221 -1.31 15.95 -2.79
C GLY A 221 -0.02 15.31 -3.30
N VAL A 222 -0.07 14.05 -3.75
CA VAL A 222 1.09 13.35 -4.32
C VAL A 222 1.30 13.69 -5.80
N LEU A 223 0.29 14.23 -6.49
CA LEU A 223 0.40 14.70 -7.86
C LEU A 223 1.07 16.08 -7.97
N GLU A 224 1.36 16.75 -6.86
CA GLU A 224 2.09 18.02 -6.80
C GLU A 224 3.58 17.78 -6.69
N LEU A 225 4.35 18.31 -7.66
CA LEU A 225 5.78 18.07 -7.78
C LEU A 225 6.60 19.28 -7.32
N ALA A 226 7.65 19.05 -6.53
CA ALA A 226 8.58 20.06 -6.05
C ALA A 226 9.53 20.58 -7.16
N ILE A 227 9.55 19.94 -8.32
CA ILE A 227 10.49 20.24 -9.41
C ILE A 227 10.43 21.71 -9.85
N GLY A 228 11.60 22.33 -10.01
CA GLY A 228 11.75 23.74 -10.32
C GLY A 228 11.97 24.61 -9.09
N GLY A 229 11.83 24.07 -7.86
CA GLY A 229 12.15 24.79 -6.61
C GLY A 229 13.65 24.93 -6.37
N THR A 230 14.43 24.05 -6.98
CA THR A 230 15.89 23.95 -6.82
C THR A 230 16.32 23.82 -5.36
N ALA A 231 17.24 24.67 -4.87
CA ALA A 231 17.87 24.50 -3.57
C ALA A 231 16.93 24.74 -2.38
N VAL A 232 16.12 25.80 -2.42
CA VAL A 232 15.31 26.29 -1.28
C VAL A 232 13.88 26.70 -1.66
N GLY A 233 13.45 26.50 -2.92
CA GLY A 233 12.12 26.87 -3.39
C GLY A 233 12.08 28.12 -4.29
N THR A 234 13.20 28.83 -4.43
CA THR A 234 13.27 30.07 -5.22
C THR A 234 13.43 29.85 -6.73
N GLY A 235 13.77 28.61 -7.15
CA GLY A 235 14.07 28.31 -8.56
C GLY A 235 15.41 28.88 -9.04
N LEU A 236 16.35 29.18 -8.14
CA LEU A 236 17.67 29.70 -8.52
C LEU A 236 18.34 28.79 -9.57
N ASN A 237 18.85 29.39 -10.65
CA ASN A 237 19.50 28.74 -11.78
C ASN A 237 18.57 27.85 -12.65
N ALA A 238 17.25 27.89 -12.45
CA ALA A 238 16.28 27.27 -13.33
C ALA A 238 15.54 28.33 -14.15
N HIS A 239 15.13 27.97 -15.37
CA HIS A 239 14.21 28.82 -16.15
C HIS A 239 12.82 28.87 -15.49
N PRO A 240 12.10 30.01 -15.45
CA PRO A 240 10.80 30.10 -14.78
C PRO A 240 9.75 29.08 -15.25
N ALA A 241 9.77 28.65 -16.51
CA ALA A 241 8.87 27.64 -17.04
C ALA A 241 9.38 26.20 -16.86
N PHE A 242 10.54 25.97 -16.25
CA PHE A 242 11.17 24.64 -16.20
C PHE A 242 10.31 23.64 -15.45
N GLY A 243 9.95 23.89 -14.20
CA GLY A 243 9.21 22.94 -13.36
C GLY A 243 7.84 22.59 -13.93
N GLN A 244 7.09 23.59 -14.42
CA GLN A 244 5.79 23.37 -15.04
C GLN A 244 5.90 22.49 -16.30
N ARG A 245 6.89 22.75 -17.17
CA ARG A 245 7.09 21.95 -18.39
C ARG A 245 7.57 20.53 -18.08
N VAL A 246 8.43 20.35 -17.08
CA VAL A 246 8.85 19.01 -16.63
C VAL A 246 7.65 18.22 -16.12
N ALA A 247 6.80 18.81 -15.26
CA ALA A 247 5.58 18.16 -14.78
C ALA A 247 4.65 17.76 -15.93
N ALA A 248 4.48 18.62 -16.95
CA ALA A 248 3.69 18.30 -18.14
C ALA A 248 4.27 17.10 -18.92
N ARG A 249 5.60 17.04 -19.12
CA ARG A 249 6.26 15.90 -19.77
C ARG A 249 6.10 14.59 -18.99
N ILE A 250 6.16 14.65 -17.68
CA ILE A 250 5.92 13.47 -16.81
C ILE A 250 4.45 13.02 -16.94
N THR A 251 3.52 13.96 -16.99
CA THR A 251 2.09 13.66 -17.26
C THR A 251 1.91 12.96 -18.61
N GLU A 252 2.54 13.46 -19.68
CA GLU A 252 2.51 12.82 -21.00
C GLU A 252 3.08 11.40 -20.98
N ALA A 253 4.18 11.19 -20.26
CA ALA A 253 4.85 9.89 -20.19
C ALA A 253 4.13 8.84 -19.33
N THR A 254 3.34 9.27 -18.35
CA THR A 254 2.72 8.38 -17.35
C THR A 254 1.20 8.27 -17.47
N GLY A 255 0.55 9.24 -18.11
CA GLY A 255 -0.91 9.38 -18.15
C GLY A 255 -1.53 9.89 -16.84
N LEU A 256 -0.71 10.22 -15.82
CA LEU A 256 -1.18 10.75 -14.54
C LEU A 256 -1.03 12.27 -14.49
N SER A 257 -2.03 12.98 -13.93
CA SER A 257 -2.14 14.45 -13.98
C SER A 257 -1.18 15.15 -13.00
N PHE A 258 0.11 14.98 -13.18
CA PHE A 258 1.12 15.68 -12.37
C PHE A 258 1.13 17.19 -12.69
N ARG A 259 1.39 17.98 -11.65
CA ARG A 259 1.53 19.44 -11.75
C ARG A 259 2.68 19.92 -10.87
N GLN A 260 3.26 21.05 -11.22
CA GLN A 260 4.19 21.74 -10.31
C GLN A 260 3.41 22.17 -9.05
N ALA A 261 3.99 21.98 -7.88
CA ALA A 261 3.39 22.41 -6.63
C ALA A 261 3.12 23.93 -6.62
N PRO A 262 1.97 24.38 -6.11
CA PRO A 262 1.65 25.80 -6.06
C PRO A 262 2.58 26.62 -5.16
N ASN A 263 3.21 25.96 -4.19
CA ASN A 263 4.21 26.57 -3.30
C ASN A 263 5.42 25.65 -3.19
N LEU A 264 6.51 26.04 -3.84
CA LEU A 264 7.73 25.25 -3.89
C LEU A 264 8.51 25.25 -2.56
N PHE A 265 8.34 26.27 -1.72
CA PHE A 265 8.93 26.31 -0.38
C PHE A 265 8.33 25.23 0.51
N ALA A 266 7.00 25.12 0.53
CA ALA A 266 6.29 24.06 1.24
C ALA A 266 6.65 22.66 0.69
N ALA A 267 6.70 22.50 -0.64
CA ALA A 267 6.99 21.22 -1.28
C ALA A 267 8.41 20.68 -0.99
N LEU A 268 9.39 21.56 -0.66
CA LEU A 268 10.72 21.15 -0.25
C LEU A 268 10.80 20.89 1.27
N ALA A 269 10.15 21.74 2.07
CA ALA A 269 10.25 21.76 3.52
C ALA A 269 9.35 20.73 4.21
N ALA A 270 8.30 20.26 3.55
CA ALA A 270 7.31 19.35 4.10
C ALA A 270 7.02 18.18 3.14
N GLN A 271 6.33 17.13 3.65
CA GLN A 271 5.90 15.97 2.87
C GLN A 271 4.43 15.63 3.18
N ASP A 272 3.60 16.66 3.42
CA ASP A 272 2.24 16.53 3.97
C ASP A 272 1.34 15.66 3.09
N GLY A 273 1.44 15.76 1.75
CA GLY A 273 0.68 14.91 0.83
C GLY A 273 0.99 13.42 0.99
N VAL A 274 2.27 13.07 1.17
CA VAL A 274 2.71 11.69 1.39
C VAL A 274 2.30 11.21 2.79
N VAL A 275 2.37 12.05 3.81
CA VAL A 275 1.92 11.75 5.18
C VAL A 275 0.40 11.46 5.19
N ALA A 276 -0.40 12.30 4.53
CA ALA A 276 -1.84 12.09 4.42
C ALA A 276 -2.17 10.76 3.70
N LEU A 277 -1.46 10.47 2.60
CA LEU A 277 -1.60 9.19 1.90
C LEU A 277 -1.22 7.99 2.78
N SER A 278 -0.13 8.09 3.56
CA SER A 278 0.28 7.04 4.49
C SER A 278 -0.82 6.73 5.52
N GLY A 279 -1.47 7.75 6.07
CA GLY A 279 -2.63 7.58 6.95
C GLY A 279 -3.82 6.88 6.28
N ALA A 280 -4.07 7.14 4.99
CA ALA A 280 -5.09 6.44 4.22
C ALA A 280 -4.71 4.96 3.97
N LEU A 281 -3.44 4.68 3.66
CA LEU A 281 -2.93 3.30 3.54
C LEU A 281 -3.04 2.53 4.85
N ARG A 282 -2.76 3.18 6.00
CA ARG A 282 -2.99 2.58 7.33
C ARG A 282 -4.45 2.25 7.55
N THR A 283 -5.39 3.11 7.13
CA THR A 283 -6.83 2.84 7.22
C THR A 283 -7.19 1.60 6.41
N LEU A 284 -6.70 1.46 5.18
CA LEU A 284 -6.87 0.26 4.36
C LEU A 284 -6.27 -0.97 5.05
N ALA A 285 -5.08 -0.86 5.64
CA ALA A 285 -4.47 -1.95 6.41
C ALA A 285 -5.34 -2.38 7.59
N GLY A 286 -5.99 -1.44 8.29
CA GLY A 286 -6.95 -1.72 9.36
C GLY A 286 -8.17 -2.51 8.89
N VAL A 287 -8.71 -2.16 7.72
CA VAL A 287 -9.82 -2.91 7.10
C VAL A 287 -9.39 -4.34 6.75
N LEU A 288 -8.23 -4.50 6.12
CA LEU A 288 -7.69 -5.81 5.78
C LEU A 288 -7.39 -6.67 7.01
N MET A 289 -6.88 -6.07 8.09
CA MET A 289 -6.69 -6.73 9.39
C MET A 289 -8.00 -7.27 9.94
N LYS A 290 -9.08 -6.47 9.90
CA LYS A 290 -10.41 -6.87 10.36
C LYS A 290 -10.97 -8.02 9.52
N ILE A 291 -10.90 -7.93 8.20
CA ILE A 291 -11.37 -8.99 7.29
C ILE A 291 -10.62 -10.30 7.54
N ALA A 292 -9.30 -10.26 7.61
CA ALA A 292 -8.50 -11.45 7.87
C ALA A 292 -8.79 -12.09 9.23
N ASN A 293 -9.02 -11.27 10.27
CA ASN A 293 -9.40 -11.76 11.59
C ASN A 293 -10.78 -12.40 11.60
N ASP A 294 -11.79 -11.80 10.96
CA ASP A 294 -13.12 -12.39 10.88
C ASP A 294 -13.09 -13.72 10.14
N VAL A 295 -12.43 -13.76 8.97
CA VAL A 295 -12.30 -15.01 8.18
C VAL A 295 -11.65 -16.12 9.00
N ARG A 296 -10.53 -15.86 9.69
CA ARG A 296 -9.86 -16.91 10.47
C ARG A 296 -10.64 -17.33 11.72
N TRP A 297 -11.40 -16.42 12.35
CA TRP A 297 -12.30 -16.77 13.43
C TRP A 297 -13.45 -17.66 12.97
N LEU A 298 -14.13 -17.25 11.89
CA LEU A 298 -15.24 -18.01 11.31
C LEU A 298 -14.81 -19.38 10.77
N ALA A 299 -13.56 -19.50 10.29
CA ALA A 299 -12.98 -20.76 9.80
C ALA A 299 -12.29 -21.59 10.90
N SER A 300 -12.30 -21.13 12.16
CA SER A 300 -11.57 -21.81 13.25
C SER A 300 -12.14 -23.19 13.56
N GLY A 301 -11.27 -24.13 13.88
CA GLY A 301 -11.68 -25.49 14.24
C GLY A 301 -10.76 -26.56 13.64
N PRO A 302 -11.31 -27.57 12.95
CA PRO A 302 -12.67 -27.70 12.38
C PRO A 302 -13.77 -28.13 13.36
N ARG A 303 -13.42 -28.81 14.46
CA ARG A 303 -14.45 -29.37 15.39
C ARG A 303 -14.65 -28.56 16.66
N ASN A 304 -13.59 -27.92 17.17
CA ASN A 304 -13.58 -27.24 18.47
C ASN A 304 -13.53 -25.70 18.34
N GLY A 305 -13.83 -25.17 17.17
CA GLY A 305 -13.93 -23.75 16.89
C GLY A 305 -15.29 -23.36 16.33
N ILE A 306 -15.37 -22.17 15.73
CA ILE A 306 -16.62 -21.65 15.12
C ILE A 306 -16.99 -22.53 13.92
N GLY A 307 -16.08 -22.68 12.95
CA GLY A 307 -16.25 -23.59 11.82
C GLY A 307 -17.37 -23.25 10.85
N GLU A 308 -17.82 -21.98 10.78
CA GLU A 308 -18.89 -21.52 9.88
C GLU A 308 -18.41 -21.26 8.46
N LEU A 309 -17.10 -21.00 8.26
CA LEU A 309 -16.48 -20.88 6.95
C LEU A 309 -15.55 -22.04 6.66
N ILE A 310 -15.53 -22.47 5.42
CA ILE A 310 -14.53 -23.35 4.83
C ILE A 310 -13.63 -22.48 3.97
N ILE A 311 -12.31 -22.56 4.19
CA ILE A 311 -11.29 -21.84 3.42
C ILE A 311 -10.35 -22.82 2.73
N PRO A 312 -9.67 -22.44 1.64
CA PRO A 312 -8.74 -23.31 0.94
C PRO A 312 -7.58 -23.79 1.82
N GLU A 313 -7.22 -25.05 1.64
CA GLU A 313 -6.04 -25.68 2.24
C GLU A 313 -4.84 -25.43 1.32
N ASN A 314 -3.91 -24.55 1.73
CA ASN A 314 -2.79 -24.13 0.86
C ASN A 314 -1.49 -24.88 1.17
N GLU A 315 -1.31 -25.33 2.41
CA GLU A 315 -0.08 -26.01 2.85
C GLU A 315 -0.31 -26.82 4.15
N PRO A 316 0.52 -27.83 4.44
CA PRO A 316 0.50 -28.50 5.73
C PRO A 316 0.76 -27.52 6.87
N GLY A 317 -0.11 -27.51 7.88
CA GLY A 317 -0.09 -26.51 8.97
C GLY A 317 0.76 -26.88 10.18
N SER A 318 1.37 -28.08 10.23
CA SER A 318 2.11 -28.53 11.42
C SER A 318 3.14 -29.60 11.08
N SER A 319 4.31 -29.52 11.70
CA SER A 319 5.36 -30.52 11.60
C SER A 319 5.12 -31.77 12.47
N ILE A 320 4.24 -31.68 13.47
CA ILE A 320 3.98 -32.76 14.45
C ILE A 320 2.52 -33.17 14.60
N MET A 321 1.58 -32.44 13.98
CA MET A 321 0.15 -32.72 14.02
C MET A 321 -0.34 -33.03 12.58
N PRO A 322 -0.36 -34.32 12.17
CA PRO A 322 -0.75 -34.68 10.80
C PRO A 322 -2.17 -34.22 10.48
N GLY A 323 -2.38 -33.64 9.28
CA GLY A 323 -3.68 -33.17 8.83
C GLY A 323 -4.15 -31.82 9.41
N LYS A 324 -3.33 -31.15 10.23
CA LYS A 324 -3.64 -29.78 10.68
C LYS A 324 -3.38 -28.80 9.56
N VAL A 325 -4.37 -27.96 9.26
CA VAL A 325 -4.28 -26.85 8.30
C VAL A 325 -4.50 -25.55 9.04
N ASN A 326 -3.69 -24.53 8.74
CA ASN A 326 -3.78 -23.21 9.34
C ASN A 326 -4.31 -22.16 8.35
N PRO A 327 -4.93 -21.08 8.84
CA PRO A 327 -5.42 -19.98 7.98
C PRO A 327 -4.25 -19.05 7.56
N THR A 328 -3.22 -19.60 6.91
CA THR A 328 -1.92 -18.94 6.67
C THR A 328 -2.03 -17.67 5.84
N GLN A 329 -3.00 -17.58 4.93
CA GLN A 329 -3.26 -16.36 4.17
C GLN A 329 -3.79 -15.23 5.06
N CYS A 330 -4.63 -15.54 6.05
CA CYS A 330 -5.09 -14.56 7.04
C CYS A 330 -3.93 -14.08 7.92
N GLU A 331 -3.04 -14.99 8.32
CA GLU A 331 -1.85 -14.66 9.11
C GLU A 331 -0.90 -13.74 8.33
N ALA A 332 -0.61 -14.06 7.08
CA ALA A 332 0.21 -13.24 6.20
C ALA A 332 -0.38 -11.83 6.01
N LEU A 333 -1.69 -11.73 5.76
CA LEU A 333 -2.37 -10.45 5.58
C LEU A 333 -2.33 -9.59 6.87
N THR A 334 -2.51 -10.19 8.04
CA THR A 334 -2.40 -9.47 9.31
C THR A 334 -0.98 -9.01 9.62
N MET A 335 0.06 -9.79 9.25
CA MET A 335 1.46 -9.36 9.36
C MET A 335 1.78 -8.19 8.43
N VAL A 336 1.28 -8.20 7.19
CA VAL A 336 1.41 -7.06 6.26
C VAL A 336 0.73 -5.81 6.83
N ALA A 337 -0.50 -5.93 7.33
CA ALA A 337 -1.19 -4.82 7.97
C ALA A 337 -0.38 -4.25 9.15
N THR A 338 0.17 -5.11 10.01
CA THR A 338 1.03 -4.70 11.12
C THR A 338 2.26 -3.92 10.65
N ARG A 339 2.91 -4.38 9.57
CA ARG A 339 4.07 -3.67 8.98
C ARG A 339 3.69 -2.29 8.47
N VAL A 340 2.54 -2.16 7.81
CA VAL A 340 2.03 -0.87 7.30
C VAL A 340 1.73 0.10 8.45
N PHE A 341 1.19 -0.36 9.58
CA PHE A 341 1.05 0.48 10.79
C PHE A 341 2.40 1.02 11.26
N GLY A 342 3.44 0.19 11.31
CA GLY A 342 4.79 0.62 11.68
C GLY A 342 5.38 1.63 10.70
N ASN A 343 5.16 1.43 9.40
CA ASN A 343 5.59 2.36 8.37
C ASN A 343 4.89 3.72 8.48
N ASP A 344 3.59 3.74 8.77
CA ASP A 344 2.83 4.98 8.95
C ASP A 344 3.35 5.81 10.14
N VAL A 345 3.69 5.17 11.24
CA VAL A 345 4.36 5.85 12.37
C VAL A 345 5.69 6.47 11.93
N THR A 346 6.48 5.73 11.16
CA THR A 346 7.76 6.23 10.62
C THR A 346 7.53 7.46 9.72
N VAL A 347 6.57 7.37 8.79
CA VAL A 347 6.23 8.45 7.85
C VAL A 347 5.73 9.69 8.59
N GLY A 348 4.80 9.52 9.55
CA GLY A 348 4.25 10.62 10.33
C GLY A 348 5.31 11.34 11.15
N PHE A 349 6.19 10.58 11.84
CA PHE A 349 7.30 11.17 12.58
C PHE A 349 8.29 11.90 11.67
N ALA A 350 8.74 11.24 10.60
CA ALA A 350 9.68 11.80 9.64
C ALA A 350 9.11 13.04 8.92
N GLY A 351 7.81 13.03 8.60
CA GLY A 351 7.10 14.17 8.01
C GLY A 351 7.11 15.42 8.91
N SER A 352 7.04 15.23 10.23
CA SER A 352 7.04 16.32 11.22
C SER A 352 8.41 16.99 11.42
N GLN A 353 9.50 16.49 10.81
CA GLN A 353 10.88 16.89 11.09
C GLN A 353 11.47 17.90 10.09
N GLY A 354 10.67 18.56 9.27
CA GLY A 354 11.14 19.66 8.41
C GLY A 354 11.67 20.83 9.21
N ASN A 355 12.89 21.29 8.87
CA ASN A 355 13.51 22.45 9.50
C ASN A 355 13.78 23.50 8.43
N PHE A 356 13.23 24.71 8.61
CA PHE A 356 13.31 25.80 7.63
C PHE A 356 12.86 25.32 6.24
N GLU A 357 13.72 25.37 5.23
CA GLU A 357 13.37 25.14 3.83
C GLU A 357 13.53 23.68 3.37
N LEU A 358 13.87 22.74 4.28
CA LEU A 358 14.11 21.35 3.87
C LEU A 358 13.73 20.31 4.93
N ASN A 359 12.95 19.32 4.55
CA ASN A 359 12.83 18.06 5.27
C ASN A 359 13.99 17.14 4.83
N VAL A 360 14.75 16.61 5.80
CA VAL A 360 15.92 15.74 5.57
C VAL A 360 15.68 14.29 5.98
N TYR A 361 14.43 13.83 5.97
CA TYR A 361 14.02 12.46 6.22
C TYR A 361 13.40 11.79 4.99
N LYS A 362 13.50 12.44 3.83
CA LYS A 362 12.84 11.99 2.58
C LYS A 362 13.20 10.54 2.18
N PRO A 363 14.44 10.05 2.31
CA PRO A 363 14.76 8.67 1.93
C PRO A 363 13.98 7.61 2.71
N VAL A 364 13.85 7.76 4.03
CA VAL A 364 13.07 6.81 4.84
C VAL A 364 11.56 6.93 4.60
N VAL A 365 11.05 8.14 4.34
CA VAL A 365 9.65 8.37 3.95
C VAL A 365 9.34 7.64 2.65
N ALA A 366 10.16 7.84 1.61
CA ALA A 366 9.99 7.19 0.31
C ALA A 366 9.99 5.67 0.42
N HIS A 367 10.95 5.10 1.16
CA HIS A 367 11.03 3.67 1.38
C HIS A 367 9.78 3.12 2.08
N ALA A 368 9.36 3.72 3.19
CA ALA A 368 8.26 3.25 4.01
C ALA A 368 6.91 3.29 3.28
N VAL A 369 6.64 4.36 2.52
CA VAL A 369 5.39 4.48 1.75
C VAL A 369 5.36 3.52 0.58
N LEU A 370 6.43 3.42 -0.20
CA LEU A 370 6.51 2.49 -1.34
C LEU A 370 6.45 1.02 -0.88
N GLU A 371 7.08 0.68 0.24
CA GLU A 371 6.96 -0.64 0.85
C GLU A 371 5.51 -0.93 1.24
N SER A 372 4.82 0.02 1.87
CA SER A 372 3.41 -0.14 2.27
C SER A 372 2.49 -0.39 1.09
N ILE A 373 2.63 0.38 0.01
CA ILE A 373 1.82 0.21 -1.21
C ILE A 373 2.05 -1.17 -1.81
N ARG A 374 3.32 -1.57 -1.96
CA ARG A 374 3.68 -2.87 -2.52
C ARG A 374 3.15 -4.03 -1.69
N LEU A 375 3.38 -4.00 -0.38
CA LEU A 375 2.94 -5.06 0.53
C LEU A 375 1.41 -5.20 0.53
N LEU A 376 0.67 -4.09 0.59
CA LEU A 376 -0.80 -4.13 0.53
C LEU A 376 -1.30 -4.70 -0.79
N ALA A 377 -0.71 -4.27 -1.92
CA ALA A 377 -1.10 -4.76 -3.23
C ALA A 377 -0.84 -6.27 -3.38
N ASP A 378 0.35 -6.74 -3.01
CA ASP A 378 0.73 -8.15 -3.16
C ASP A 378 -0.05 -9.05 -2.20
N ALA A 379 -0.28 -8.60 -0.96
CA ALA A 379 -1.09 -9.33 0.01
C ALA A 379 -2.56 -9.42 -0.41
N CYS A 380 -3.15 -8.34 -0.95
CA CYS A 380 -4.51 -8.39 -1.52
C CYS A 380 -4.61 -9.41 -2.66
N ARG A 381 -3.66 -9.42 -3.59
CA ARG A 381 -3.66 -10.42 -4.69
C ARG A 381 -3.54 -11.84 -4.16
N SER A 382 -2.59 -12.08 -3.24
CA SER A 382 -2.38 -13.40 -2.63
C SER A 382 -3.63 -13.88 -1.89
N PHE A 383 -4.19 -13.02 -1.04
CA PHE A 383 -5.40 -13.34 -0.27
C PHE A 383 -6.61 -13.58 -1.18
N THR A 384 -6.75 -12.82 -2.26
CA THR A 384 -7.81 -13.01 -3.26
C THR A 384 -7.77 -14.42 -3.85
N VAL A 385 -6.60 -14.82 -4.35
CA VAL A 385 -6.44 -16.08 -5.08
C VAL A 385 -6.47 -17.30 -4.15
N HIS A 386 -5.76 -17.19 -3.01
CA HIS A 386 -5.49 -18.33 -2.13
C HIS A 386 -6.43 -18.42 -0.92
N CYS A 387 -7.34 -17.44 -0.73
CA CYS A 387 -8.31 -17.48 0.35
C CYS A 387 -9.70 -17.05 -0.12
N ALA A 388 -9.89 -15.77 -0.47
CA ALA A 388 -11.22 -15.19 -0.67
C ALA A 388 -12.03 -15.88 -1.77
N ALA A 389 -11.42 -16.25 -2.90
CA ALA A 389 -12.08 -16.92 -4.00
C ALA A 389 -12.65 -18.30 -3.61
N GLY A 390 -11.99 -18.99 -2.68
CA GLY A 390 -12.37 -20.32 -2.23
C GLY A 390 -13.15 -20.35 -0.90
N ILE A 391 -13.59 -19.22 -0.37
CA ILE A 391 -14.46 -19.18 0.81
C ILE A 391 -15.82 -19.82 0.48
N GLU A 392 -16.23 -20.79 1.30
CA GLU A 392 -17.55 -21.43 1.23
C GLU A 392 -18.21 -21.48 2.62
N PRO A 393 -19.56 -21.42 2.71
CA PRO A 393 -20.27 -21.56 3.97
C PRO A 393 -20.32 -23.04 4.39
N ASN A 394 -20.01 -23.32 5.65
CA ASN A 394 -20.36 -24.60 6.26
C ASN A 394 -21.82 -24.54 6.73
N ARG A 395 -22.74 -24.83 5.82
CA ARG A 395 -24.19 -24.68 6.04
C ARG A 395 -24.68 -25.54 7.21
N GLU A 396 -24.13 -26.73 7.40
CA GLU A 396 -24.49 -27.60 8.51
C GLU A 396 -24.14 -26.97 9.86
N ARG A 397 -22.89 -26.49 9.99
CA ARG A 397 -22.42 -25.85 11.22
C ARG A 397 -23.14 -24.53 11.51
N ILE A 398 -23.45 -23.78 10.48
CA ILE A 398 -24.24 -22.53 10.60
C ILE A 398 -25.63 -22.85 11.11
N ALA A 399 -26.30 -23.87 10.59
CA ALA A 399 -27.63 -24.28 11.02
C ALA A 399 -27.65 -24.79 12.47
N GLU A 400 -26.63 -25.56 12.88
CA GLU A 400 -26.46 -26.01 14.28
C GLU A 400 -26.37 -24.81 15.24
N HIS A 401 -25.50 -23.85 14.92
CA HIS A 401 -25.33 -22.65 15.74
C HIS A 401 -26.61 -21.82 15.80
N LEU A 402 -27.27 -21.63 14.66
CA LEU A 402 -28.52 -20.86 14.61
C LEU A 402 -29.62 -21.50 15.45
N ALA A 403 -29.78 -22.81 15.39
CA ALA A 403 -30.75 -23.55 16.18
C ALA A 403 -30.50 -23.47 17.71
N ALA A 404 -29.22 -23.37 18.08
CA ALA A 404 -28.81 -23.25 19.48
C ALA A 404 -28.85 -21.79 20.02
N ASN A 405 -29.09 -20.79 19.14
CA ASN A 405 -28.98 -19.38 19.49
C ASN A 405 -30.12 -18.90 20.35
N LEU A 406 -29.82 -18.57 21.61
CA LEU A 406 -30.82 -18.05 22.56
C LEU A 406 -31.29 -16.62 22.22
N MET A 407 -30.52 -15.86 21.43
CA MET A 407 -30.89 -14.48 21.04
C MET A 407 -32.02 -14.41 20.03
N LEU A 408 -32.45 -15.54 19.49
CA LEU A 408 -33.71 -15.65 18.75
C LEU A 408 -34.92 -15.24 19.59
N VAL A 409 -34.80 -15.29 20.91
CA VAL A 409 -35.83 -14.79 21.89
C VAL A 409 -36.23 -13.34 21.62
N THR A 410 -35.37 -12.56 20.97
CA THR A 410 -35.65 -11.14 20.66
C THR A 410 -36.91 -10.98 19.81
N ALA A 411 -37.23 -11.97 18.97
CA ALA A 411 -38.46 -12.00 18.17
C ALA A 411 -39.72 -12.07 19.03
N LEU A 412 -39.64 -12.55 20.25
CA LEU A 412 -40.76 -12.61 21.17
C LEU A 412 -41.05 -11.27 21.89
N ASN A 413 -40.12 -10.32 21.92
CA ASN A 413 -40.27 -9.07 22.64
C ASN A 413 -41.55 -8.27 22.30
N PRO A 414 -41.94 -8.13 21.00
CA PRO A 414 -43.15 -7.41 20.63
C PRO A 414 -44.43 -8.06 21.17
N HIS A 415 -44.41 -9.36 21.42
CA HIS A 415 -45.58 -10.17 21.77
C HIS A 415 -45.76 -10.37 23.28
N ILE A 416 -44.65 -10.62 24.00
CA ILE A 416 -44.72 -10.99 25.44
C ILE A 416 -43.94 -10.00 26.34
N GLY A 417 -43.27 -9.01 25.76
CA GLY A 417 -42.48 -8.02 26.48
C GLY A 417 -41.06 -8.52 26.82
N TYR A 418 -40.15 -7.59 27.08
CA TYR A 418 -38.71 -7.83 27.30
C TYR A 418 -38.45 -8.74 28.51
N ASP A 419 -39.10 -8.52 29.64
CA ASP A 419 -38.82 -9.26 30.88
C ASP A 419 -39.22 -10.75 30.77
N ALA A 420 -40.38 -11.04 30.14
CA ALA A 420 -40.82 -12.40 29.91
C ALA A 420 -39.87 -13.13 28.91
N ALA A 421 -39.50 -12.47 27.84
CA ALA A 421 -38.51 -13.00 26.88
C ALA A 421 -37.16 -13.28 27.54
N ALA A 422 -36.65 -12.34 28.35
CA ALA A 422 -35.40 -12.52 29.10
C ALA A 422 -35.48 -13.70 30.10
N ALA A 423 -36.61 -13.92 30.74
CA ALA A 423 -36.83 -15.05 31.63
C ALA A 423 -36.76 -16.40 30.86
N ILE A 424 -37.34 -16.45 29.66
CA ILE A 424 -37.30 -17.63 28.77
C ILE A 424 -35.84 -17.94 28.35
N ALA A 425 -35.09 -16.95 27.87
CA ALA A 425 -33.69 -17.16 27.49
C ALA A 425 -32.82 -17.61 28.66
N LYS A 426 -32.95 -17.00 29.84
CA LYS A 426 -32.25 -17.40 31.07
C LYS A 426 -32.61 -18.83 31.50
N ARG A 427 -33.87 -19.22 31.35
CA ARG A 427 -34.32 -20.58 31.62
C ARG A 427 -33.67 -21.58 30.69
N ALA A 428 -33.77 -21.34 29.37
CA ALA A 428 -33.14 -22.18 28.37
C ALA A 428 -31.66 -22.39 28.63
N HIS A 429 -30.90 -21.31 28.93
CA HIS A 429 -29.47 -21.38 29.24
C HIS A 429 -29.21 -22.22 30.51
N ARG A 430 -29.93 -21.99 31.60
CA ARG A 430 -29.75 -22.71 32.88
C ARG A 430 -30.05 -24.19 32.76
N GLU A 431 -31.10 -24.55 32.00
CA GLU A 431 -31.62 -25.91 31.89
C GLU A 431 -30.95 -26.68 30.73
N GLY A 432 -30.13 -26.03 29.89
CA GLY A 432 -29.55 -26.62 28.69
C GLY A 432 -30.57 -27.06 27.66
N SER A 433 -31.78 -26.45 27.69
CA SER A 433 -32.87 -26.73 26.78
C SER A 433 -32.85 -25.79 25.57
N THR A 434 -33.58 -26.15 24.52
CA THR A 434 -33.80 -25.24 23.38
C THR A 434 -34.65 -24.03 23.80
N LEU A 435 -34.51 -22.93 23.05
CA LEU A 435 -35.34 -21.74 23.28
C LEU A 435 -36.82 -22.06 23.16
N ARG A 436 -37.20 -22.91 22.19
CA ARG A 436 -38.60 -23.37 22.00
C ARG A 436 -39.14 -24.15 23.20
N GLU A 437 -38.39 -25.12 23.73
CA GLU A 437 -38.80 -25.87 24.93
C GLU A 437 -38.99 -24.94 26.16
N ALA A 438 -38.05 -24.01 26.35
CA ALA A 438 -38.15 -23.07 27.47
C ALA A 438 -39.34 -22.12 27.30
N ALA A 439 -39.65 -21.65 26.09
CA ALA A 439 -40.79 -20.80 25.78
C ALA A 439 -42.12 -21.51 26.07
N LEU A 440 -42.28 -22.74 25.60
CA LEU A 440 -43.47 -23.56 25.86
C LEU A 440 -43.64 -23.83 27.39
N ALA A 441 -42.58 -24.19 28.06
CA ALA A 441 -42.58 -24.48 29.48
C ALA A 441 -42.81 -23.22 30.36
N SER A 442 -42.67 -22.02 29.79
CA SER A 442 -43.04 -20.77 30.47
C SER A 442 -44.56 -20.55 30.57
N GLY A 443 -45.33 -21.16 29.69
CA GLY A 443 -46.77 -20.94 29.53
C GLY A 443 -47.13 -19.60 28.89
N ALA A 444 -46.16 -18.77 28.51
CA ALA A 444 -46.37 -17.45 27.91
C ALA A 444 -46.52 -17.49 26.38
N VAL A 445 -46.09 -18.57 25.74
CA VAL A 445 -46.07 -18.74 24.28
C VAL A 445 -46.55 -20.13 23.92
N SER A 446 -47.49 -20.26 22.98
CA SER A 446 -47.88 -21.55 22.41
C SER A 446 -46.85 -22.04 21.39
N GLY A 447 -46.89 -23.33 21.03
CA GLY A 447 -46.00 -23.87 20.00
C GLY A 447 -46.23 -23.23 18.62
N GLU A 448 -47.50 -22.98 18.28
CA GLU A 448 -47.90 -22.34 17.03
C GLU A 448 -47.44 -20.87 16.99
N ASP A 449 -47.61 -20.14 18.05
CA ASP A 449 -47.13 -18.74 18.15
C ASP A 449 -45.60 -18.66 18.09
N PHE A 450 -44.93 -19.57 18.81
CA PHE A 450 -43.45 -19.62 18.74
C PHE A 450 -42.94 -19.81 17.32
N ASP A 451 -43.47 -20.83 16.63
CA ASP A 451 -43.07 -21.18 15.28
C ASP A 451 -43.47 -20.08 14.26
N ALA A 452 -44.51 -19.29 14.54
CA ALA A 452 -44.95 -18.16 13.72
C ALA A 452 -44.11 -16.88 13.96
N TRP A 453 -43.66 -16.62 15.21
CA TRP A 453 -42.99 -15.38 15.57
C TRP A 453 -41.46 -15.49 15.50
N VAL A 454 -40.89 -16.67 15.73
CA VAL A 454 -39.43 -16.87 15.73
C VAL A 454 -38.97 -17.43 14.38
N VAL A 455 -38.92 -16.55 13.40
CA VAL A 455 -38.46 -16.84 12.02
C VAL A 455 -37.12 -16.12 11.80
N PRO A 456 -35.98 -16.83 11.88
CA PRO A 456 -34.65 -16.19 11.80
C PRO A 456 -34.43 -15.37 10.53
N GLU A 457 -35.01 -15.77 9.40
CA GLU A 457 -34.92 -15.07 8.11
C GLU A 457 -35.56 -13.67 8.18
N GLU A 458 -36.66 -13.52 8.92
CA GLU A 458 -37.35 -12.25 9.09
C GLU A 458 -36.63 -11.30 10.07
N MET A 459 -35.74 -11.86 10.92
CA MET A 459 -34.93 -11.09 11.86
C MET A 459 -33.71 -10.43 11.22
N THR A 460 -33.40 -10.69 9.95
CA THR A 460 -32.22 -10.16 9.23
C THR A 460 -32.44 -8.77 8.61
N ARG A 461 -33.63 -8.20 8.75
CA ARG A 461 -34.05 -6.92 8.15
C ARG A 461 -35.02 -6.19 9.05
N PRO A 462 -35.21 -4.85 8.90
CA PRO A 462 -36.25 -4.13 9.61
C PRO A 462 -37.63 -4.71 9.27
N SER A 463 -38.45 -4.91 10.30
CA SER A 463 -39.87 -5.22 10.15
C SER A 463 -40.67 -3.92 10.16
N PRO A 464 -41.82 -3.82 9.44
CA PRO A 464 -42.68 -2.64 9.43
C PRO A 464 -43.30 -2.36 10.76
#